data_3501f067fc47f618ae714831e4e581a1
#
_entry.id   3501f067fc47f618ae714831e4e581a1
#
_cell.length_a   1.000
_cell.length_b   1.000
_cell.length_c   1.000
_cell.angle_alpha   90.00
_cell.angle_beta   90.00
_cell.angle_gamma   90.00
#
_symmetry.space_group_name_H-M   'P 1'
#
loop_
_entity.id
_entity.type
_entity.pdbx_description
1 polymer ?
#
loop_
_entity_poly.entity_id
_entity_poly.type
_entity_poly.pdbx_seq_one_letter_code
_entity_poly.pdbx_strand_id
1 'polypeptide(L)'
;MDKKTTQLHHYHLSQEAKFIDFGDWSMPFSYEGTLKEHNIVRTSSGFFDVSHMGRLEIQYSQIEKISNLICSELIDIPTNKALYSIFTNEEGNALDDVIFWKFEDKIILIPNASNLDKIKSHLTTHNVEYIDKSEDTVLIAVQGPDTIDLIQDRFEIPDKFSTNHTENYLYARTGYTGEDGVEIMANNEDTESLLTFLTEKGIKPCGLGSRDTLRLEASLPLYGFELTEDITPVEASLSWTLTNKNDYLGSERINKQLSSENHKVLKKFIIDSRKIARTETVGIAGETKGLVTSGNFSPILNLSLIHI
;
A
#
# COMPACT_ATOMS: atom_id res chain seq x y z
N MET A 1 -19.92 -17.77 -3.09
CA MET A 1 -18.60 -18.16 -3.64
C MET A 1 -17.63 -18.22 -2.47
N ASP A 2 -16.76 -19.21 -2.46
CA ASP A 2 -15.72 -19.26 -1.44
C ASP A 2 -14.76 -18.09 -1.64
N LYS A 3 -14.33 -17.46 -0.55
CA LYS A 3 -13.38 -16.34 -0.58
C LYS A 3 -12.00 -16.83 -0.99
N LYS A 4 -11.26 -16.01 -1.72
CA LYS A 4 -9.83 -16.24 -1.99
C LYS A 4 -9.05 -16.25 -0.67
N THR A 5 -7.98 -17.00 -0.61
CA THR A 5 -7.06 -17.04 0.54
C THR A 5 -5.64 -16.81 0.06
N THR A 6 -4.78 -16.25 0.91
CA THR A 6 -3.35 -16.12 0.61
C THR A 6 -2.63 -17.46 0.75
N GLN A 7 -1.42 -17.53 0.24
CA GLN A 7 -0.54 -18.70 0.39
C GLN A 7 -0.22 -18.98 1.88
N LEU A 8 -0.33 -17.97 2.75
CA LEU A 8 -0.10 -18.09 4.19
C LEU A 8 -1.33 -18.52 5.00
N HIS A 9 -2.44 -18.87 4.34
CA HIS A 9 -3.70 -19.17 5.04
C HIS A 9 -3.55 -20.26 6.13
N HIS A 10 -2.83 -21.34 5.84
CA HIS A 10 -2.58 -22.39 6.82
C HIS A 10 -1.71 -21.91 7.98
N TYR A 11 -0.73 -21.06 7.73
CA TYR A 11 0.04 -20.40 8.79
C TYR A 11 -0.88 -19.57 9.69
N HIS A 12 -1.73 -18.74 9.12
CA HIS A 12 -2.67 -17.91 9.89
C HIS A 12 -3.61 -18.74 10.77
N LEU A 13 -4.12 -19.85 10.24
CA LEU A 13 -4.92 -20.81 11.03
C LEU A 13 -4.13 -21.41 12.19
N SER A 14 -2.87 -21.80 11.96
CA SER A 14 -2.00 -22.35 13.03
C SER A 14 -1.66 -21.33 14.13
N GLN A 15 -1.73 -20.03 13.80
CA GLN A 15 -1.53 -18.93 14.76
C GLN A 15 -2.85 -18.43 15.35
N GLU A 16 -3.96 -19.17 15.18
CA GLU A 16 -5.29 -18.84 15.71
C GLU A 16 -5.79 -17.44 15.32
N ALA A 17 -5.45 -16.99 14.08
CA ALA A 17 -5.86 -15.69 13.56
C ALA A 17 -7.39 -15.59 13.48
N LYS A 18 -7.93 -14.43 13.83
CA LYS A 18 -9.32 -14.06 13.52
C LYS A 18 -9.37 -13.52 12.10
N PHE A 19 -10.26 -14.07 11.28
CA PHE A 19 -10.40 -13.67 9.89
C PHE A 19 -11.53 -12.66 9.68
N ILE A 20 -11.41 -11.89 8.60
CA ILE A 20 -12.43 -10.98 8.10
C ILE A 20 -12.51 -11.09 6.57
N ASP A 21 -13.70 -10.85 6.03
CA ASP A 21 -13.89 -10.64 4.60
C ASP A 21 -13.34 -9.27 4.20
N PHE A 22 -12.33 -9.26 3.34
CA PHE A 22 -11.72 -8.07 2.77
C PHE A 22 -11.83 -8.10 1.25
N GLY A 23 -12.88 -7.47 0.71
CA GLY A 23 -13.25 -7.65 -0.67
C GLY A 23 -13.55 -9.14 -0.96
N ASP A 24 -12.86 -9.71 -1.95
CA ASP A 24 -12.99 -11.12 -2.32
C ASP A 24 -12.11 -12.08 -1.51
N TRP A 25 -11.36 -11.55 -0.55
CA TRP A 25 -10.37 -12.29 0.23
C TRP A 25 -10.85 -12.57 1.66
N SER A 26 -10.45 -13.74 2.20
CA SER A 26 -10.49 -14.04 3.63
C SER A 26 -9.12 -13.74 4.21
N MET A 27 -9.01 -12.65 4.98
CA MET A 27 -7.73 -12.13 5.47
C MET A 27 -7.64 -12.18 7.00
N PRO A 28 -6.42 -12.34 7.57
CA PRO A 28 -6.24 -12.25 9.01
C PRO A 28 -6.52 -10.82 9.50
N PHE A 29 -7.54 -10.67 10.32
CA PHE A 29 -7.89 -9.40 10.94
C PHE A 29 -7.03 -9.09 12.17
N SER A 30 -6.82 -10.10 13.01
CA SER A 30 -5.96 -10.01 14.21
C SER A 30 -5.57 -11.39 14.74
N TYR A 31 -4.48 -11.44 15.50
CA TYR A 31 -3.99 -12.59 16.25
C TYR A 31 -4.16 -12.34 17.76
N GLU A 32 -3.44 -11.38 18.30
CA GLU A 32 -3.50 -11.00 19.73
C GLU A 32 -4.43 -9.80 19.98
N GLY A 33 -5.01 -9.24 18.93
CA GLY A 33 -5.95 -8.11 18.94
C GLY A 33 -5.34 -6.81 18.42
N THR A 34 -6.16 -6.04 17.71
CA THR A 34 -5.78 -4.82 16.98
C THR A 34 -4.91 -3.85 17.77
N LEU A 35 -5.30 -3.53 19.01
CA LEU A 35 -4.57 -2.54 19.83
C LEU A 35 -3.19 -3.04 20.24
N LYS A 36 -3.07 -4.33 20.57
CA LYS A 36 -1.81 -4.94 20.98
C LYS A 36 -0.84 -5.00 19.80
N GLU A 37 -1.34 -5.45 18.65
CA GLU A 37 -0.56 -5.52 17.42
C GLU A 37 -0.12 -4.14 16.92
N HIS A 38 -1.01 -3.15 17.01
CA HIS A 38 -0.66 -1.75 16.73
C HIS A 38 0.53 -1.30 17.60
N ASN A 39 0.47 -1.55 18.91
CA ASN A 39 1.55 -1.17 19.82
C ASN A 39 2.84 -1.94 19.54
N ILE A 40 2.78 -3.22 19.16
CA ILE A 40 3.94 -4.01 18.76
C ILE A 40 4.67 -3.31 17.60
N VAL A 41 3.94 -2.88 16.57
CA VAL A 41 4.52 -2.18 15.41
C VAL A 41 5.07 -0.81 15.78
N ARG A 42 4.46 -0.10 16.73
CA ARG A 42 4.96 1.22 17.19
C ARG A 42 6.20 1.13 18.11
N THR A 43 6.38 0.01 18.82
CA THR A 43 7.41 -0.09 19.87
C THR A 43 8.47 -1.16 19.60
N SER A 44 8.29 -2.01 18.61
CA SER A 44 9.24 -3.07 18.26
C SER A 44 9.15 -3.40 16.77
N SER A 45 8.69 -4.61 16.40
CA SER A 45 8.53 -5.03 15.02
C SER A 45 7.39 -6.05 14.87
N GLY A 46 6.57 -5.85 13.84
CA GLY A 46 5.53 -6.78 13.43
C GLY A 46 5.56 -7.05 11.93
N PHE A 47 4.97 -8.14 11.48
CA PHE A 47 4.82 -8.41 10.06
C PHE A 47 3.36 -8.61 9.66
N PHE A 48 3.05 -8.21 8.44
CA PHE A 48 1.74 -8.33 7.81
C PHE A 48 1.84 -9.19 6.56
N ASP A 49 0.93 -10.15 6.42
CA ASP A 49 0.69 -10.78 5.14
C ASP A 49 -0.09 -9.81 4.24
N VAL A 50 0.52 -9.37 3.16
CA VAL A 50 -0.08 -8.53 2.13
C VAL A 50 -0.10 -9.23 0.77
N SER A 51 -0.04 -10.57 0.77
CA SER A 51 0.00 -11.41 -0.45
C SER A 51 -1.29 -11.38 -1.27
N HIS A 52 -2.36 -10.76 -0.76
CA HIS A 52 -3.56 -10.49 -1.56
C HIS A 52 -3.34 -9.39 -2.61
N MET A 53 -2.34 -8.51 -2.44
CA MET A 53 -1.98 -7.51 -3.45
C MET A 53 -1.41 -8.18 -4.70
N GLY A 54 -1.54 -7.52 -5.86
CA GLY A 54 -0.94 -8.01 -7.10
C GLY A 54 0.58 -7.90 -7.12
N ARG A 55 1.25 -8.77 -7.86
CA ARG A 55 2.70 -8.71 -8.14
C ARG A 55 2.91 -8.98 -9.63
N LEU A 56 3.03 -7.91 -10.41
CA LEU A 56 3.22 -7.99 -11.85
C LEU A 56 4.67 -7.68 -12.19
N GLU A 57 5.38 -8.67 -12.74
CA GLU A 57 6.74 -8.49 -13.24
C GLU A 57 6.68 -7.98 -14.69
N ILE A 58 7.35 -6.87 -14.95
CA ILE A 58 7.38 -6.18 -16.24
C ILE A 58 8.82 -5.99 -16.65
N GLN A 59 9.16 -6.35 -17.90
CA GLN A 59 10.49 -6.15 -18.45
C GLN A 59 10.83 -4.65 -18.54
N TYR A 60 12.07 -4.30 -18.21
CA TYR A 60 12.53 -2.91 -18.24
C TYR A 60 12.27 -2.21 -19.59
N SER A 61 12.33 -2.95 -20.70
CA SER A 61 12.03 -2.44 -22.05
C SER A 61 10.61 -1.87 -22.22
N GLN A 62 9.70 -2.13 -21.29
CA GLN A 62 8.32 -1.61 -21.29
C GLN A 62 8.17 -0.30 -20.51
N ILE A 63 9.26 0.24 -19.91
CA ILE A 63 9.20 1.36 -18.94
C ILE A 63 8.55 2.63 -19.53
N GLU A 64 8.81 2.94 -20.81
CA GLU A 64 8.22 4.11 -21.46
C GLU A 64 6.70 3.99 -21.57
N LYS A 65 6.20 2.79 -21.90
CA LYS A 65 4.75 2.55 -22.01
C LYS A 65 4.06 2.74 -20.65
N ILE A 66 4.65 2.16 -19.57
CA ILE A 66 4.09 2.32 -18.22
C ILE A 66 4.14 3.78 -17.80
N SER A 67 5.25 4.44 -18.06
CA SER A 67 5.44 5.84 -17.68
C SER A 67 4.33 6.73 -18.20
N ASN A 68 3.77 6.47 -19.37
CA ASN A 68 2.66 7.25 -19.96
C ASN A 68 1.29 6.97 -19.31
N LEU A 69 1.20 5.97 -18.43
CA LEU A 69 -0.04 5.57 -17.74
C LEU A 69 -0.11 6.06 -16.30
N ILE A 70 0.96 6.64 -15.76
CA ILE A 70 1.08 7.05 -14.36
C ILE A 70 1.45 8.51 -14.23
N CYS A 71 1.08 9.12 -13.12
CA CYS A 71 1.29 10.54 -12.87
C CYS A 71 2.72 10.91 -12.42
N SER A 72 3.56 9.93 -12.08
CA SER A 72 4.92 10.14 -11.59
C SER A 72 5.97 9.81 -12.66
N GLU A 73 7.17 10.35 -12.50
CA GLU A 73 8.29 10.01 -13.39
C GLU A 73 8.92 8.68 -12.94
N LEU A 74 8.89 7.68 -13.83
CA LEU A 74 9.47 6.35 -13.58
C LEU A 74 10.78 6.14 -14.34
N ILE A 75 10.94 6.81 -15.50
CA ILE A 75 12.10 6.60 -16.37
C ILE A 75 13.37 7.11 -15.71
N ASP A 76 13.32 8.34 -15.20
CA ASP A 76 14.49 9.07 -14.70
C ASP A 76 14.89 8.71 -13.27
N ILE A 77 14.05 7.97 -12.51
CA ILE A 77 14.49 7.51 -11.20
C ILE A 77 15.61 6.47 -11.36
N PRO A 78 16.64 6.47 -10.48
CA PRO A 78 17.71 5.48 -10.54
C PRO A 78 17.17 4.05 -10.44
N THR A 79 17.94 3.07 -10.91
CA THR A 79 17.72 1.65 -10.61
C THR A 79 17.81 1.40 -9.11
N ASN A 80 17.23 0.31 -8.64
CA ASN A 80 17.13 -0.07 -7.23
C ASN A 80 16.40 0.99 -6.38
N LYS A 81 15.34 1.61 -6.95
CA LYS A 81 14.43 2.52 -6.26
C LYS A 81 12.99 1.99 -6.27
N ALA A 82 12.28 2.32 -5.20
CA ALA A 82 10.83 2.13 -5.11
C ALA A 82 10.14 3.47 -5.35
N LEU A 83 9.05 3.45 -6.14
CA LEU A 83 8.25 4.62 -6.48
C LEU A 83 6.78 4.35 -6.16
N TYR A 84 6.17 5.18 -5.31
CA TYR A 84 4.72 5.27 -5.18
C TYR A 84 4.17 6.16 -6.29
N SER A 85 3.17 5.69 -7.00
CA SER A 85 2.54 6.42 -8.09
C SER A 85 1.06 6.07 -8.23
N ILE A 86 0.37 6.75 -9.12
CA ILE A 86 -1.06 6.57 -9.37
C ILE A 86 -1.25 6.36 -10.87
N PHE A 87 -1.93 5.26 -11.24
CA PHE A 87 -2.51 5.10 -12.56
C PHE A 87 -3.72 6.00 -12.67
N THR A 88 -3.79 6.78 -13.74
CA THR A 88 -4.90 7.69 -14.00
C THR A 88 -5.63 7.32 -15.29
N ASN A 89 -6.93 7.63 -15.35
CA ASN A 89 -7.72 7.51 -16.57
C ASN A 89 -7.66 8.81 -17.40
N GLU A 90 -8.34 8.84 -18.54
CA GLU A 90 -8.38 10.01 -19.44
C GLU A 90 -8.95 11.26 -18.75
N GLU A 91 -9.83 11.11 -17.78
CA GLU A 91 -10.39 12.17 -16.95
C GLU A 91 -9.47 12.60 -15.80
N GLY A 92 -8.31 11.98 -15.62
CA GLY A 92 -7.36 12.28 -14.55
C GLY A 92 -7.74 11.74 -13.17
N ASN A 93 -8.75 10.86 -13.09
CA ASN A 93 -9.11 10.19 -11.84
C ASN A 93 -8.22 8.98 -11.58
N ALA A 94 -8.08 8.61 -10.31
CA ALA A 94 -7.22 7.51 -9.91
C ALA A 94 -7.85 6.13 -10.24
N LEU A 95 -7.21 5.38 -11.11
CA LEU A 95 -7.55 3.97 -11.35
C LEU A 95 -7.03 3.07 -10.23
N ASP A 96 -5.81 3.33 -9.77
CA ASP A 96 -5.18 2.65 -8.63
C ASP A 96 -3.98 3.45 -8.13
N ASP A 97 -3.67 3.35 -6.84
CA ASP A 97 -2.38 3.76 -6.28
C ASP A 97 -1.50 2.52 -6.10
N VAL A 98 -0.26 2.63 -6.55
CA VAL A 98 0.62 1.47 -6.70
C VAL A 98 2.04 1.77 -6.25
N ILE A 99 2.80 0.71 -5.98
CA ILE A 99 4.24 0.80 -5.78
C ILE A 99 4.96 0.07 -6.92
N PHE A 100 5.96 0.74 -7.48
CA PHE A 100 6.91 0.17 -8.41
C PHE A 100 8.23 -0.11 -7.70
N TRP A 101 8.76 -1.33 -7.87
CA TRP A 101 10.13 -1.66 -7.51
C TRP A 101 10.95 -1.75 -8.80
N LYS A 102 11.83 -0.80 -9.01
CA LYS A 102 12.64 -0.70 -10.24
C LYS A 102 14.00 -1.37 -10.02
N PHE A 103 14.25 -2.45 -10.74
CA PHE A 103 15.55 -3.13 -10.83
C PHE A 103 16.22 -2.81 -12.17
N GLU A 104 17.41 -3.35 -12.42
CA GLU A 104 18.16 -3.10 -13.66
C GLU A 104 17.48 -3.71 -14.89
N ASP A 105 16.91 -4.90 -14.76
CA ASP A 105 16.35 -5.70 -15.85
C ASP A 105 14.82 -5.74 -15.87
N LYS A 106 14.18 -5.39 -14.74
CA LYS A 106 12.74 -5.53 -14.55
C LYS A 106 12.16 -4.51 -13.58
N ILE A 107 10.86 -4.45 -13.59
CA ILE A 107 10.04 -3.66 -12.67
C ILE A 107 9.02 -4.61 -12.04
N ILE A 108 8.88 -4.56 -10.73
CA ILE A 108 7.75 -5.20 -10.03
C ILE A 108 6.71 -4.12 -9.76
N LEU A 109 5.52 -4.30 -10.31
CA LEU A 109 4.36 -3.46 -10.07
C LEU A 109 3.45 -4.14 -9.06
N ILE A 110 3.11 -3.43 -7.99
CA ILE A 110 2.29 -3.93 -6.88
C ILE A 110 1.00 -3.10 -6.81
N PRO A 111 -0.09 -3.51 -7.50
CA PRO A 111 -1.40 -2.89 -7.41
C PRO A 111 -2.20 -3.42 -6.22
N ASN A 112 -3.23 -2.65 -5.82
CA ASN A 112 -4.19 -3.08 -4.82
C ASN A 112 -4.98 -4.32 -5.28
N ALA A 113 -5.30 -5.21 -4.34
CA ALA A 113 -5.98 -6.47 -4.60
C ALA A 113 -7.33 -6.28 -5.35
N SER A 114 -8.11 -5.27 -4.96
CA SER A 114 -9.40 -4.95 -5.59
C SER A 114 -9.28 -4.45 -7.03
N ASN A 115 -8.11 -3.94 -7.40
CA ASN A 115 -7.86 -3.32 -8.70
C ASN A 115 -7.00 -4.16 -9.63
N LEU A 116 -6.52 -5.33 -9.17
CA LEU A 116 -5.58 -6.15 -9.93
C LEU A 116 -6.08 -6.47 -11.34
N ASP A 117 -7.31 -6.94 -11.49
CA ASP A 117 -7.87 -7.29 -12.81
C ASP A 117 -8.08 -6.05 -13.69
N LYS A 118 -8.47 -4.91 -13.08
CA LYS A 118 -8.57 -3.63 -13.77
C LYS A 118 -7.21 -3.16 -14.29
N ILE A 119 -6.17 -3.21 -13.46
CA ILE A 119 -4.81 -2.82 -13.86
C ILE A 119 -4.25 -3.76 -14.93
N LYS A 120 -4.46 -5.07 -14.82
CA LYS A 120 -4.10 -6.03 -15.89
C LYS A 120 -4.77 -5.68 -17.21
N SER A 121 -6.06 -5.40 -17.20
CA SER A 121 -6.82 -4.97 -18.39
C SER A 121 -6.26 -3.66 -18.95
N HIS A 122 -5.97 -2.69 -18.09
CA HIS A 122 -5.41 -1.40 -18.48
C HIS A 122 -4.03 -1.54 -19.13
N LEU A 123 -3.13 -2.34 -18.53
CA LEU A 123 -1.82 -2.64 -19.11
C LEU A 123 -1.94 -3.32 -20.49
N THR A 124 -2.84 -4.31 -20.61
CA THR A 124 -3.07 -5.03 -21.87
C THR A 124 -3.60 -4.08 -22.96
N THR A 125 -4.54 -3.19 -22.64
CA THR A 125 -5.10 -2.19 -23.57
C THR A 125 -4.00 -1.27 -24.11
N HIS A 126 -2.99 -0.96 -23.31
CA HIS A 126 -1.86 -0.10 -23.69
C HIS A 126 -0.63 -0.89 -24.17
N ASN A 127 -0.79 -2.16 -24.50
CA ASN A 127 0.26 -3.05 -25.02
C ASN A 127 1.48 -3.15 -24.09
N VAL A 128 1.27 -3.12 -22.79
CA VAL A 128 2.29 -3.44 -21.77
C VAL A 128 2.22 -4.92 -21.45
N GLU A 129 3.31 -5.63 -21.69
CA GLU A 129 3.45 -7.05 -21.38
C GLU A 129 3.89 -7.23 -19.92
N TYR A 130 3.32 -8.20 -19.23
CA TYR A 130 3.65 -8.52 -17.84
C TYR A 130 3.55 -10.02 -17.57
N ILE A 131 4.23 -10.46 -16.52
CA ILE A 131 4.08 -11.79 -15.94
C ILE A 131 3.44 -11.62 -14.57
N ASP A 132 2.29 -12.26 -14.34
CA ASP A 132 1.64 -12.26 -13.03
C ASP A 132 2.32 -13.26 -12.10
N LYS A 133 2.94 -12.76 -11.03
CA LYS A 133 3.61 -13.53 -9.99
C LYS A 133 2.78 -13.68 -8.71
N SER A 134 1.53 -13.23 -8.73
CA SER A 134 0.70 -13.13 -7.51
C SER A 134 0.42 -14.49 -6.86
N GLU A 135 0.28 -15.57 -7.65
CA GLU A 135 0.05 -16.90 -7.12
C GLU A 135 1.34 -17.65 -6.78
N ASP A 136 2.46 -17.31 -7.42
CA ASP A 136 3.76 -17.96 -7.28
C ASP A 136 4.59 -17.43 -6.12
N THR A 137 4.17 -16.30 -5.53
CA THR A 137 4.94 -15.59 -4.52
C THR A 137 4.07 -15.16 -3.33
N VAL A 138 4.73 -14.85 -2.21
CA VAL A 138 4.13 -14.12 -1.08
C VAL A 138 4.69 -12.72 -1.03
N LEU A 139 3.96 -11.80 -0.40
CA LEU A 139 4.41 -10.45 -0.06
C LEU A 139 4.19 -10.21 1.42
N ILE A 140 5.27 -9.96 2.16
CA ILE A 140 5.26 -9.76 3.60
C ILE A 140 5.83 -8.38 3.91
N ALA A 141 5.07 -7.55 4.63
CA ALA A 141 5.53 -6.25 5.13
C ALA A 141 6.01 -6.39 6.58
N VAL A 142 7.28 -6.16 6.85
CA VAL A 142 7.88 -6.18 8.19
C VAL A 142 8.13 -4.75 8.62
N GLN A 143 7.49 -4.31 9.70
CA GLN A 143 7.38 -2.89 10.04
C GLN A 143 7.58 -2.66 11.55
N GLY A 144 8.26 -1.58 11.90
CA GLY A 144 8.47 -1.13 13.27
C GLY A 144 9.87 -0.58 13.50
N PRO A 145 10.10 0.17 14.60
CA PRO A 145 11.38 0.85 14.86
C PRO A 145 12.57 -0.12 14.96
N ASP A 146 12.36 -1.35 15.45
CA ASP A 146 13.43 -2.34 15.61
C ASP A 146 13.63 -3.21 14.34
N THR A 147 12.77 -3.06 13.32
CA THR A 147 12.75 -3.98 12.16
C THR A 147 14.11 -4.09 11.50
N ILE A 148 14.74 -2.97 11.20
CA ILE A 148 16.02 -2.95 10.46
C ILE A 148 17.10 -3.69 11.23
N ASP A 149 17.23 -3.42 12.53
CA ASP A 149 18.24 -4.05 13.39
C ASP A 149 18.01 -5.56 13.54
N LEU A 150 16.75 -6.00 13.53
CA LEU A 150 16.40 -7.41 13.65
C LEU A 150 16.68 -8.24 12.41
N ILE A 151 16.60 -7.65 11.21
CA ILE A 151 16.71 -8.41 9.95
C ILE A 151 18.02 -8.21 9.18
N GLN A 152 18.88 -7.24 9.58
CA GLN A 152 20.09 -6.88 8.84
C GLN A 152 21.15 -8.00 8.73
N ASP A 153 21.06 -9.05 9.52
CA ASP A 153 21.92 -10.23 9.42
C ASP A 153 21.55 -11.16 8.25
N ARG A 154 20.36 -11.03 7.70
CA ARG A 154 19.88 -11.80 6.53
C ARG A 154 19.67 -10.92 5.30
N PHE A 155 19.33 -9.65 5.48
CA PHE A 155 19.02 -8.72 4.40
C PHE A 155 19.99 -7.52 4.44
N GLU A 156 20.66 -7.25 3.34
CA GLU A 156 21.39 -5.99 3.17
C GLU A 156 20.37 -4.88 2.98
N ILE A 157 20.23 -4.02 4.00
CA ILE A 157 19.16 -3.02 4.05
C ILE A 157 19.45 -1.86 3.10
N PRO A 158 18.58 -1.62 2.10
CA PRO A 158 18.75 -0.49 1.22
C PRO A 158 18.35 0.84 1.90
N ASP A 159 18.67 1.96 1.27
CA ASP A 159 18.14 3.26 1.67
C ASP A 159 16.61 3.29 1.63
N LYS A 160 15.99 4.26 2.32
CA LYS A 160 14.53 4.46 2.24
C LYS A 160 14.09 4.67 0.79
N PHE A 161 12.96 4.07 0.43
CA PHE A 161 12.44 4.03 -0.93
C PHE A 161 13.43 3.47 -1.96
N SER A 162 14.22 2.49 -1.55
CA SER A 162 15.10 1.73 -2.42
C SER A 162 14.81 0.24 -2.31
N THR A 163 15.21 -0.48 -3.36
CA THR A 163 15.05 -1.93 -3.47
C THR A 163 16.40 -2.62 -3.37
N ASN A 164 16.38 -3.88 -2.99
CA ASN A 164 17.50 -4.77 -3.09
C ASN A 164 17.00 -6.20 -3.34
N HIS A 165 17.88 -7.14 -3.60
CA HIS A 165 17.52 -8.53 -3.83
C HIS A 165 18.62 -9.48 -3.31
N THR A 166 18.19 -10.69 -3.04
CA THR A 166 19.07 -11.86 -2.88
C THR A 166 18.69 -12.90 -3.93
N GLU A 167 19.27 -14.07 -3.90
CA GLU A 167 18.88 -15.17 -4.78
C GLU A 167 17.38 -15.52 -4.64
N ASN A 168 16.84 -15.45 -3.40
CA ASN A 168 15.50 -15.95 -3.06
C ASN A 168 14.48 -14.84 -2.78
N TYR A 169 14.91 -13.59 -2.62
CA TYR A 169 14.03 -12.49 -2.18
C TYR A 169 14.25 -11.23 -2.99
N LEU A 170 13.15 -10.60 -3.38
CA LEU A 170 13.13 -9.19 -3.80
C LEU A 170 12.54 -8.38 -2.64
N TYR A 171 13.12 -7.25 -2.29
CA TYR A 171 12.61 -6.45 -1.20
C TYR A 171 12.84 -4.95 -1.39
N ALA A 172 11.99 -4.16 -0.74
CA ALA A 172 12.09 -2.70 -0.75
C ALA A 172 11.95 -2.16 0.67
N ARG A 173 12.68 -1.08 0.98
CA ARG A 173 12.49 -0.34 2.23
C ARG A 173 11.34 0.63 2.10
N THR A 174 10.15 0.08 2.12
CA THR A 174 8.84 0.70 1.99
C THR A 174 7.89 0.17 3.05
N GLY A 175 6.70 0.74 3.17
CA GLY A 175 5.70 0.29 4.11
C GLY A 175 4.48 1.18 4.17
N TYR A 176 3.50 0.77 4.98
CA TYR A 176 2.19 1.40 5.09
C TYR A 176 1.77 1.67 6.54
N THR A 177 2.74 1.93 7.42
CA THR A 177 2.50 2.05 8.87
C THR A 177 2.96 3.37 9.47
N GLY A 178 3.81 4.12 8.74
CA GLY A 178 4.52 5.28 9.25
C GLY A 178 5.81 4.93 9.99
N GLU A 179 6.01 3.66 10.35
CA GLU A 179 7.28 3.17 10.90
C GLU A 179 8.25 2.76 9.78
N ASP A 180 9.52 2.58 10.15
CA ASP A 180 10.52 2.03 9.24
C ASP A 180 10.30 0.52 9.03
N GLY A 181 10.78 -0.01 7.91
CA GLY A 181 10.62 -1.42 7.63
C GLY A 181 10.87 -1.76 6.17
N VAL A 182 10.59 -3.00 5.84
CA VAL A 182 10.74 -3.55 4.49
C VAL A 182 9.50 -4.31 4.06
N GLU A 183 9.26 -4.34 2.77
CA GLU A 183 8.32 -5.26 2.14
C GLU A 183 9.14 -6.30 1.37
N ILE A 184 8.88 -7.58 1.60
CA ILE A 184 9.66 -8.71 1.09
C ILE A 184 8.76 -9.58 0.23
N MET A 185 9.14 -9.78 -1.03
CA MET A 185 8.55 -10.72 -1.95
C MET A 185 9.42 -11.99 -1.98
N ALA A 186 8.83 -13.14 -1.70
CA ALA A 186 9.48 -14.45 -1.71
C ALA A 186 8.71 -15.42 -2.59
N ASN A 187 9.40 -16.39 -3.20
CA ASN A 187 8.71 -17.51 -3.85
C ASN A 187 8.00 -18.38 -2.81
N ASN A 188 6.98 -19.11 -3.22
CA ASN A 188 6.21 -19.96 -2.30
C ASN A 188 7.08 -20.99 -1.57
N GLU A 189 8.09 -21.53 -2.21
CA GLU A 189 9.04 -22.50 -1.62
C GLU A 189 9.95 -21.89 -0.54
N ASP A 190 10.21 -20.58 -0.59
CA ASP A 190 11.04 -19.87 0.37
C ASP A 190 10.27 -19.29 1.57
N THR A 191 8.93 -19.37 1.51
CA THR A 191 8.03 -18.74 2.48
C THR A 191 8.22 -19.30 3.89
N GLU A 192 8.33 -20.61 4.06
CA GLU A 192 8.52 -21.24 5.38
C GLU A 192 9.83 -20.79 6.03
N SER A 193 10.92 -20.72 5.24
CA SER A 193 12.23 -20.22 5.71
C SER A 193 12.16 -18.76 6.14
N LEU A 194 11.38 -17.92 5.43
CA LEU A 194 11.19 -16.51 5.79
C LEU A 194 10.39 -16.39 7.09
N LEU A 195 9.25 -17.09 7.21
CA LEU A 195 8.42 -17.04 8.41
C LEU A 195 9.15 -17.57 9.66
N THR A 196 9.93 -18.64 9.50
CA THR A 196 10.78 -19.18 10.58
C THR A 196 11.77 -18.14 11.05
N PHE A 197 12.49 -17.50 10.11
CA PHE A 197 13.44 -16.44 10.44
C PHE A 197 12.76 -15.28 11.18
N LEU A 198 11.63 -14.76 10.69
CA LEU A 198 10.91 -13.67 11.36
C LEU A 198 10.46 -14.06 12.78
N THR A 199 9.98 -15.29 12.95
CA THR A 199 9.55 -15.81 14.25
C THR A 199 10.71 -15.96 15.24
N GLU A 200 11.86 -16.48 14.79
CA GLU A 200 13.09 -16.60 15.60
C GLU A 200 13.63 -15.23 16.05
N LYS A 201 13.44 -14.19 15.23
CA LYS A 201 13.76 -12.80 15.61
C LYS A 201 12.73 -12.17 16.55
N GLY A 202 11.68 -12.88 16.90
CA GLY A 202 10.60 -12.40 17.79
C GLY A 202 9.63 -11.42 17.11
N ILE A 203 9.69 -11.27 15.78
CA ILE A 203 8.79 -10.43 15.01
C ILE A 203 7.42 -11.10 14.96
N LYS A 204 6.37 -10.38 15.36
CA LYS A 204 5.04 -10.93 15.57
C LYS A 204 4.16 -10.75 14.32
N PRO A 205 3.27 -11.72 13.99
CA PRO A 205 2.25 -11.51 12.98
C PRO A 205 1.23 -10.47 13.46
N CYS A 206 0.83 -9.60 12.55
CA CYS A 206 -0.14 -8.54 12.77
C CYS A 206 -1.21 -8.58 11.67
N GLY A 207 -2.46 -8.32 12.02
CA GLY A 207 -3.57 -8.40 11.09
C GLY A 207 -4.02 -7.05 10.53
N LEU A 208 -5.00 -7.11 9.61
CA LEU A 208 -5.53 -5.93 8.91
C LEU A 208 -6.12 -4.88 9.85
N GLY A 209 -6.63 -5.29 11.04
CA GLY A 209 -7.15 -4.34 12.02
C GLY A 209 -6.08 -3.35 12.49
N SER A 210 -4.88 -3.84 12.82
CA SER A 210 -3.77 -2.99 13.23
C SER A 210 -3.17 -2.23 12.03
N ARG A 211 -3.12 -2.84 10.84
CA ARG A 211 -2.69 -2.17 9.61
C ARG A 211 -3.54 -0.93 9.31
N ASP A 212 -4.87 -1.00 9.49
CA ASP A 212 -5.76 0.15 9.25
C ASP A 212 -5.56 1.26 10.30
N THR A 213 -5.41 0.94 11.57
CA THR A 213 -5.15 1.98 12.59
C THR A 213 -3.79 2.65 12.39
N LEU A 214 -2.76 1.88 11.99
CA LEU A 214 -1.40 2.38 11.74
C LEU A 214 -1.36 3.32 10.52
N ARG A 215 -1.96 2.90 9.38
CA ARG A 215 -1.97 3.73 8.17
C ARG A 215 -2.72 5.04 8.37
N LEU A 216 -3.83 5.01 9.12
CA LEU A 216 -4.63 6.19 9.39
C LEU A 216 -3.88 7.19 10.27
N GLU A 217 -3.16 6.72 11.32
CA GLU A 217 -2.26 7.57 12.11
C GLU A 217 -1.13 8.17 11.26
N ALA A 218 -0.56 7.38 10.34
CA ALA A 218 0.43 7.85 9.38
C ALA A 218 -0.15 8.74 8.28
N SER A 219 -1.48 8.92 8.28
CA SER A 219 -2.19 9.74 7.29
C SER A 219 -2.08 9.21 5.85
N LEU A 220 -1.92 7.90 5.68
CA LEU A 220 -1.84 7.26 4.37
C LEU A 220 -3.24 6.97 3.81
N PRO A 221 -3.50 7.25 2.53
CA PRO A 221 -4.78 6.98 1.89
C PRO A 221 -5.00 5.48 1.70
N LEU A 222 -6.27 5.10 1.55
CA LEU A 222 -6.68 3.75 1.18
C LEU A 222 -7.57 3.84 -0.07
N TYR A 223 -7.24 3.04 -1.10
CA TYR A 223 -8.07 2.94 -2.28
C TYR A 223 -9.46 2.38 -1.93
N GLY A 224 -10.49 2.94 -2.54
CA GLY A 224 -11.90 2.69 -2.22
C GLY A 224 -12.48 3.64 -1.16
N PHE A 225 -11.63 4.46 -0.52
CA PHE A 225 -12.02 5.45 0.49
C PHE A 225 -11.52 6.86 0.13
N GLU A 226 -10.22 7.12 0.23
CA GLU A 226 -9.61 8.41 -0.13
C GLU A 226 -9.32 8.53 -1.62
N LEU A 227 -9.08 7.41 -2.28
CA LEU A 227 -8.87 7.29 -3.72
C LEU A 227 -9.94 6.42 -4.34
N THR A 228 -10.55 6.89 -5.42
CA THR A 228 -11.56 6.18 -6.22
C THR A 228 -11.46 6.65 -7.67
N GLU A 229 -12.22 6.02 -8.56
CA GLU A 229 -12.31 6.44 -9.96
C GLU A 229 -13.04 7.79 -10.18
N ASP A 230 -13.52 8.43 -9.11
CA ASP A 230 -14.14 9.76 -9.13
C ASP A 230 -13.22 10.85 -8.52
N ILE A 231 -12.04 10.48 -8.01
CA ILE A 231 -11.12 11.36 -7.28
C ILE A 231 -9.80 11.46 -8.04
N THR A 232 -9.30 12.68 -8.20
CA THR A 232 -7.97 12.91 -8.77
C THR A 232 -6.87 12.84 -7.69
N PRO A 233 -5.59 12.63 -8.06
CA PRO A 233 -4.48 12.72 -7.11
C PRO A 233 -4.42 14.07 -6.36
N VAL A 234 -4.84 15.16 -7.00
CA VAL A 234 -4.89 16.50 -6.39
C VAL A 234 -5.94 16.55 -5.27
N GLU A 235 -7.14 16.06 -5.53
CA GLU A 235 -8.23 16.00 -4.56
C GLU A 235 -7.91 15.09 -3.37
N ALA A 236 -7.16 14.01 -3.60
CA ALA A 236 -6.68 13.09 -2.57
C ALA A 236 -5.48 13.63 -1.75
N SER A 237 -5.05 14.88 -1.98
CA SER A 237 -3.85 15.49 -1.36
C SER A 237 -2.55 14.73 -1.68
N LEU A 238 -2.47 14.11 -2.85
CA LEU A 238 -1.32 13.38 -3.37
C LEU A 238 -0.57 14.13 -4.46
N SER A 239 -0.70 15.47 -4.52
CA SER A 239 -0.02 16.31 -5.51
C SER A 239 1.51 16.16 -5.49
N TRP A 240 2.09 15.68 -4.40
CA TRP A 240 3.52 15.37 -4.28
C TRP A 240 3.97 14.20 -5.17
N THR A 241 3.03 13.36 -5.64
CA THR A 241 3.35 12.28 -6.61
C THR A 241 3.45 12.80 -8.04
N LEU A 242 2.88 13.97 -8.29
CA LEU A 242 2.85 14.57 -9.63
C LEU A 242 4.23 15.13 -9.95
N THR A 243 4.82 14.69 -11.03
CA THR A 243 6.04 15.27 -11.57
C THR A 243 5.70 16.31 -12.63
N ASN A 244 6.70 17.08 -13.11
CA ASN A 244 6.52 18.06 -14.18
C ASN A 244 6.22 17.43 -15.56
N LYS A 245 5.83 16.18 -15.56
CA LYS A 245 5.46 15.41 -16.73
C LYS A 245 4.06 15.80 -17.19
N ASN A 246 3.90 16.10 -18.46
CA ASN A 246 2.64 16.59 -19.02
C ASN A 246 1.98 15.61 -20.00
N ASP A 247 2.55 14.43 -20.20
CA ASP A 247 2.18 13.46 -21.24
C ASP A 247 1.77 12.09 -20.67
N TYR A 248 0.94 12.11 -19.63
CA TYR A 248 0.28 10.91 -19.11
C TYR A 248 -1.25 11.06 -19.18
N LEU A 249 -1.97 9.98 -19.08
CA LEU A 249 -3.44 9.98 -19.16
C LEU A 249 -4.05 10.93 -18.12
N GLY A 250 -4.92 11.84 -18.58
CA GLY A 250 -5.63 12.79 -17.72
C GLY A 250 -4.79 13.97 -17.19
N SER A 251 -3.54 14.12 -17.64
CA SER A 251 -2.63 15.20 -17.21
C SER A 251 -3.19 16.60 -17.42
N GLU A 252 -3.98 16.84 -18.48
CA GLU A 252 -4.59 18.16 -18.75
C GLU A 252 -5.51 18.61 -17.61
N ARG A 253 -6.41 17.75 -17.14
CA ARG A 253 -7.32 18.05 -16.01
C ARG A 253 -6.54 18.25 -14.72
N ILE A 254 -5.57 17.40 -14.44
CA ILE A 254 -4.74 17.47 -13.22
C ILE A 254 -3.96 18.80 -13.19
N ASN A 255 -3.33 19.20 -14.30
CA ASN A 255 -2.62 20.45 -14.40
C ASN A 255 -3.54 21.67 -14.23
N LYS A 256 -4.76 21.60 -14.75
CA LYS A 256 -5.77 22.63 -14.55
C LYS A 256 -6.22 22.73 -13.08
N GLN A 257 -6.35 21.60 -12.39
CA GLN A 257 -6.67 21.58 -10.95
C GLN A 257 -5.53 22.15 -10.11
N LEU A 258 -4.26 21.83 -10.42
CA LEU A 258 -3.09 22.40 -9.72
C LEU A 258 -3.04 23.93 -9.81
N SER A 259 -3.58 24.51 -10.88
CA SER A 259 -3.65 25.96 -11.10
C SER A 259 -4.92 26.61 -10.53
N SER A 260 -5.79 25.84 -9.86
CA SER A 260 -7.09 26.29 -9.37
C SER A 260 -7.28 25.88 -7.92
N GLU A 261 -7.89 26.77 -7.11
CA GLU A 261 -8.30 26.46 -5.73
C GLU A 261 -9.71 25.84 -5.66
N ASN A 262 -10.41 25.75 -6.78
CA ASN A 262 -11.80 25.26 -6.81
C ASN A 262 -11.87 23.75 -7.11
N HIS A 263 -11.44 22.93 -6.15
CA HIS A 263 -11.56 21.47 -6.17
C HIS A 263 -11.79 20.93 -4.75
N LYS A 264 -12.24 19.69 -4.64
CA LYS A 264 -12.29 18.98 -3.35
C LYS A 264 -10.88 18.85 -2.78
N VAL A 265 -10.77 18.80 -1.47
CA VAL A 265 -9.49 18.56 -0.79
C VAL A 265 -9.69 17.58 0.35
N LEU A 266 -8.81 16.60 0.44
CA LEU A 266 -8.77 15.69 1.58
C LEU A 266 -8.17 16.43 2.79
N LYS A 267 -8.88 16.41 3.91
CA LYS A 267 -8.41 16.95 5.19
C LYS A 267 -8.39 15.85 6.25
N LYS A 268 -7.51 15.99 7.21
CA LYS A 268 -7.30 15.06 8.30
C LYS A 268 -7.59 15.76 9.62
N PHE A 269 -8.36 15.11 10.48
CA PHE A 269 -8.77 15.70 11.75
C PHE A 269 -8.63 14.69 12.90
N ILE A 270 -8.30 15.24 14.06
CA ILE A 270 -8.43 14.56 15.34
C ILE A 270 -9.78 14.97 15.92
N ILE A 271 -10.60 14.00 16.29
CA ILE A 271 -11.87 14.24 16.97
C ILE A 271 -11.58 14.14 18.49
N ASP A 272 -11.91 15.17 19.24
CA ASP A 272 -11.79 15.16 20.71
C ASP A 272 -12.84 14.24 21.36
N SER A 273 -12.78 12.99 20.97
CA SER A 273 -13.65 11.90 21.42
C SER A 273 -13.05 10.55 21.03
N ARG A 274 -13.39 9.52 21.81
CA ARG A 274 -13.13 8.12 21.46
C ARG A 274 -14.18 7.53 20.48
N LYS A 275 -15.25 8.27 20.19
CA LYS A 275 -16.28 7.82 19.25
C LYS A 275 -15.76 7.93 17.82
N ILE A 276 -15.75 6.81 17.13
CA ILE A 276 -15.32 6.72 15.73
C ILE A 276 -16.42 7.28 14.84
N ALA A 277 -16.10 8.31 14.06
CA ALA A 277 -16.93 8.72 12.94
C ALA A 277 -16.68 7.77 11.77
N ARG A 278 -17.73 7.10 11.33
CA ARG A 278 -17.64 6.12 10.24
C ARG A 278 -17.67 6.80 8.88
N THR A 279 -17.22 6.08 7.87
CA THR A 279 -17.35 6.45 6.46
C THR A 279 -18.75 6.96 6.15
N GLU A 280 -18.89 7.97 5.30
CA GLU A 280 -20.12 8.69 4.92
C GLU A 280 -20.72 9.57 6.03
N THR A 281 -20.14 9.64 7.22
CA THR A 281 -20.54 10.64 8.22
C THR A 281 -20.27 12.04 7.67
N VAL A 282 -21.27 12.94 7.79
CA VAL A 282 -21.12 14.33 7.36
C VAL A 282 -20.42 15.14 8.44
N GLY A 283 -19.27 15.72 8.08
CA GLY A 283 -18.60 16.76 8.87
C GLY A 283 -19.05 18.14 8.42
N ILE A 284 -19.25 19.06 9.37
CA ILE A 284 -19.65 20.45 9.11
C ILE A 284 -18.66 21.38 9.81
N ALA A 285 -18.09 22.33 9.06
CA ALA A 285 -17.20 23.38 9.58
C ALA A 285 -17.67 24.74 9.01
N GLY A 286 -18.47 25.49 9.76
CA GLY A 286 -19.13 26.68 9.27
C GLY A 286 -20.11 26.35 8.15
N GLU A 287 -19.89 26.93 6.96
CA GLU A 287 -20.68 26.62 5.75
C GLU A 287 -20.15 25.43 4.94
N THR A 288 -18.93 24.98 5.25
CA THR A 288 -18.27 23.89 4.53
C THR A 288 -18.76 22.52 5.04
N LYS A 289 -19.04 21.62 4.12
CA LYS A 289 -19.44 20.24 4.40
C LYS A 289 -18.44 19.28 3.74
N GLY A 290 -18.14 18.18 4.42
CA GLY A 290 -17.34 17.10 3.90
C GLY A 290 -17.89 15.74 4.33
N LEU A 291 -17.53 14.69 3.61
CA LEU A 291 -17.84 13.30 3.95
C LEU A 291 -16.61 12.62 4.53
N VAL A 292 -16.79 11.96 5.66
CA VAL A 292 -15.72 11.11 6.23
C VAL A 292 -15.46 9.96 5.27
N THR A 293 -14.24 9.86 4.78
CA THR A 293 -13.78 8.77 3.93
C THR A 293 -13.26 7.61 4.79
N SER A 294 -12.42 7.91 5.77
CA SER A 294 -11.92 6.93 6.75
C SER A 294 -12.05 7.47 8.16
N GLY A 295 -12.36 6.60 9.11
CA GLY A 295 -12.37 6.95 10.53
C GLY A 295 -12.06 5.75 11.40
N ASN A 296 -11.11 5.92 12.33
CA ASN A 296 -10.73 4.87 13.27
C ASN A 296 -10.24 5.49 14.58
N PHE A 297 -10.05 4.63 15.58
CA PHE A 297 -9.45 5.00 16.86
C PHE A 297 -7.92 4.96 16.73
N SER A 298 -7.25 6.02 17.22
CA SER A 298 -5.80 6.04 17.37
C SER A 298 -5.41 5.54 18.75
N PRO A 299 -4.70 4.41 18.85
CA PRO A 299 -4.20 3.91 20.15
C PRO A 299 -3.20 4.86 20.79
N ILE A 300 -2.36 5.53 20.01
CA ILE A 300 -1.34 6.46 20.52
C ILE A 300 -1.97 7.73 21.09
N LEU A 301 -2.90 8.34 20.36
CA LEU A 301 -3.57 9.58 20.79
C LEU A 301 -4.70 9.31 21.78
N ASN A 302 -5.22 8.07 21.86
CA ASN A 302 -6.42 7.68 22.62
C ASN A 302 -7.67 8.51 22.18
N LEU A 303 -7.71 8.91 20.93
CA LEU A 303 -8.74 9.73 20.28
C LEU A 303 -9.10 9.13 18.92
N SER A 304 -10.20 9.61 18.34
CA SER A 304 -10.59 9.22 16.99
C SER A 304 -9.89 10.09 15.94
N LEU A 305 -9.44 9.46 14.86
CA LEU A 305 -8.90 10.11 13.67
C LEU A 305 -9.86 9.93 12.51
N ILE A 306 -9.95 10.94 11.65
CA ILE A 306 -10.71 10.88 10.41
C ILE A 306 -9.94 11.52 9.24
N HIS A 307 -10.18 10.96 8.06
CA HIS A 307 -9.99 11.63 6.78
C HIS A 307 -11.37 12.09 6.26
N ILE A 308 -11.42 13.28 5.68
CA ILE A 308 -12.66 13.89 5.20
C ILE A 308 -12.42 14.72 3.94
#